data_15dd4c6863ed6ed358ada716a1a434e5
#
_entry.id   15dd4c6863ed6ed358ada716a1a434e5
#
_cell.length_a   1.000
_cell.length_b   1.000
_cell.length_c   1.000
_cell.angle_alpha   90.00
_cell.angle_beta   90.00
_cell.angle_gamma   90.00
#
_symmetry.space_group_name_H-M   'P 1'
#
loop_
_entity.id
_entity.type
_entity.pdbx_description
1 polymer ?
#
loop_
_entity_poly.entity_id
_entity_poly.type
_entity_poly.pdbx_seq_one_letter_code
_entity_poly.pdbx_strand_id
1 'polypeptide(L)'
;MEEQQMEFIPREIKGWNWGAFMYNIVWGIGNKSYLPLFCLIPIFNIVWAFVCGAKGNEWAWQKGDYKDVETFLAVQKTWNRAGLFSFILAAAVFVLYLVIFFLIVGSVMNQLDY
;
A
#
# COMPACT_ATOMS: atom_id res chain seq x y z
N MET A 1 19.22 23.88 -10.01
CA MET A 1 17.88 24.25 -10.44
C MET A 1 16.97 23.09 -10.67
N GLU A 2 17.37 22.14 -11.51
CA GLU A 2 16.59 20.93 -11.68
C GLU A 2 16.51 20.14 -10.38
N GLU A 3 17.59 20.11 -9.63
CA GLU A 3 17.61 19.41 -8.35
C GLU A 3 16.63 20.04 -7.37
N GLN A 4 16.54 21.37 -7.37
CA GLN A 4 15.60 22.05 -6.49
C GLN A 4 14.16 21.79 -6.92
N GLN A 5 13.92 21.71 -8.22
CA GLN A 5 12.59 21.38 -8.72
C GLN A 5 12.21 19.95 -8.39
N MET A 6 13.18 19.05 -8.44
CA MET A 6 12.93 17.64 -8.08
C MET A 6 12.68 17.47 -6.60
N GLU A 7 13.30 18.31 -5.78
CA GLU A 7 13.09 18.26 -4.33
C GLU A 7 11.78 18.92 -3.91
N PHE A 8 11.25 19.80 -4.76
CA PHE A 8 10.00 20.47 -4.42
C PHE A 8 8.83 19.53 -4.61
N ILE A 9 8.11 19.30 -3.53
CA ILE A 9 6.92 18.45 -3.55
C ILE A 9 5.75 19.27 -3.01
N PRO A 10 4.72 19.54 -3.85
CA PRO A 10 3.57 20.27 -3.38
C PRO A 10 2.93 19.61 -2.17
N ARG A 11 2.46 20.42 -1.25
CA ARG A 11 1.88 19.92 0.00
C ARG A 11 0.69 19.00 -0.27
N GLU A 12 -0.09 19.29 -1.30
CA GLU A 12 -1.28 18.53 -1.63
C GLU A 12 -0.98 17.09 -2.01
N ILE A 13 0.26 16.80 -2.43
CA ILE A 13 0.67 15.47 -2.87
C ILE A 13 1.05 14.59 -1.70
N LYS A 14 1.59 15.19 -0.65
CA LYS A 14 2.06 14.43 0.50
C LYS A 14 0.88 13.79 1.23
N GLY A 15 1.08 12.57 1.67
CA GLY A 15 0.04 11.86 2.41
C GLY A 15 0.09 10.38 2.14
N TRP A 16 -0.84 9.68 2.73
CA TRP A 16 -0.90 8.22 2.66
C TRP A 16 -1.53 7.79 1.33
N ASN A 17 -0.96 6.74 0.73
CA ASN A 17 -1.48 6.16 -0.49
C ASN A 17 -1.74 4.67 -0.27
N TRP A 18 -3.00 4.29 -0.16
CA TRP A 18 -3.38 2.90 0.05
C TRP A 18 -2.96 2.00 -1.11
N GLY A 19 -2.94 2.53 -2.33
CA GLY A 19 -2.50 1.78 -3.49
C GLY A 19 -1.03 1.42 -3.40
N ALA A 20 -0.20 2.38 -2.99
CA ALA A 20 1.23 2.14 -2.82
C ALA A 20 1.48 1.14 -1.68
N PHE A 21 0.67 1.20 -0.62
CA PHE A 21 0.78 0.27 0.50
C PHE A 21 0.40 -1.14 0.10
N MET A 22 -0.76 -1.31 -0.54
CA MET A 22 -1.32 -2.63 -0.83
C MET A 22 -0.70 -3.27 -2.07
N TYR A 23 -0.43 -2.47 -3.10
CA TYR A 23 0.09 -3.01 -4.36
C TYR A 23 1.57 -2.74 -4.56
N ASN A 24 2.21 -2.08 -3.63
CA ASN A 24 3.61 -1.63 -3.61
C ASN A 24 4.38 -1.85 -4.92
N ILE A 25 4.80 -3.08 -5.23
CA ILE A 25 5.59 -3.35 -6.44
C ILE A 25 4.81 -3.01 -7.71
N VAL A 26 3.55 -3.48 -7.80
CA VAL A 26 2.70 -3.22 -8.96
C VAL A 26 2.43 -1.73 -9.09
N TRP A 27 2.09 -1.09 -7.97
CA TRP A 27 1.89 0.36 -7.95
C TRP A 27 3.15 1.09 -8.42
N GLY A 28 4.31 0.62 -7.97
CA GLY A 28 5.58 1.24 -8.33
C GLY A 28 5.85 1.16 -9.82
N ILE A 29 5.63 0.01 -10.42
CA ILE A 29 5.82 -0.15 -11.86
C ILE A 29 4.90 0.79 -12.62
N GLY A 30 3.63 0.86 -12.21
CA GLY A 30 2.66 1.75 -12.86
C GLY A 30 2.98 3.23 -12.69
N ASN A 31 3.71 3.59 -11.64
CA ASN A 31 4.01 4.98 -11.31
C ASN A 31 5.49 5.32 -11.51
N LYS A 32 6.24 4.45 -12.19
CA LYS A 32 7.63 4.67 -12.54
C LYS A 32 8.55 4.84 -11.34
N SER A 33 8.15 4.32 -10.18
CA SER A 33 8.97 4.32 -8.99
C SER A 33 9.37 2.88 -8.68
N TYR A 34 10.66 2.63 -8.59
CA TYR A 34 11.16 1.28 -8.37
C TYR A 34 11.60 1.01 -6.94
N LEU A 35 11.49 2.02 -6.06
CA LEU A 35 11.77 1.82 -4.64
C LEU A 35 10.89 0.75 -3.99
N PRO A 36 9.61 0.59 -4.39
CA PRO A 36 8.80 -0.50 -3.83
C PRO A 36 9.34 -1.89 -4.11
N LEU A 37 10.29 -2.06 -5.03
CA LEU A 37 10.90 -3.37 -5.26
C LEU A 37 11.61 -3.93 -4.03
N PHE A 38 11.99 -3.08 -3.08
CA PHE A 38 12.54 -3.56 -1.82
C PHE A 38 11.55 -4.42 -1.03
N CYS A 39 10.28 -4.41 -1.41
CA CYS A 39 9.29 -5.32 -0.81
C CYS A 39 9.53 -6.78 -1.18
N LEU A 40 10.47 -7.06 -2.09
CA LEU A 40 10.89 -8.43 -2.37
C LEU A 40 11.71 -9.04 -1.25
N ILE A 41 12.24 -8.22 -0.34
CA ILE A 41 13.05 -8.70 0.77
C ILE A 41 12.12 -9.19 1.88
N PRO A 42 12.15 -10.50 2.23
CA PRO A 42 11.28 -11.04 3.28
C PRO A 42 11.49 -10.33 4.61
N ILE A 43 10.44 -10.21 5.39
CA ILE A 43 10.41 -9.56 6.70
C ILE A 43 10.58 -8.05 6.57
N PHE A 44 11.64 -7.59 5.87
CA PHE A 44 11.82 -6.16 5.61
C PHE A 44 10.60 -5.60 4.86
N ASN A 45 9.97 -6.40 4.03
CA ASN A 45 8.83 -5.96 3.22
C ASN A 45 7.66 -5.46 4.07
N ILE A 46 7.50 -5.98 5.28
CA ILE A 46 6.41 -5.53 6.17
C ILE A 46 6.62 -4.05 6.51
N VAL A 47 7.83 -3.70 6.92
CA VAL A 47 8.17 -2.30 7.23
C VAL A 47 8.12 -1.46 5.96
N TRP A 48 8.68 -2.00 4.86
CA TRP A 48 8.79 -1.23 3.62
C TRP A 48 7.43 -0.95 3.00
N ALA A 49 6.45 -1.84 3.18
CA ALA A 49 5.09 -1.57 2.71
C ALA A 49 4.52 -0.30 3.34
N PHE A 50 4.77 -0.10 4.63
CA PHE A 50 4.34 1.13 5.31
C PHE A 50 5.08 2.35 4.77
N VAL A 51 6.36 2.21 4.47
CA VAL A 51 7.13 3.30 3.84
C VAL A 51 6.55 3.63 2.48
N CYS A 52 6.20 2.60 1.68
CA CYS A 52 5.58 2.81 0.38
C CYS A 52 4.27 3.59 0.51
N GLY A 53 3.44 3.24 1.49
CA GLY A 53 2.19 3.97 1.72
C GLY A 53 2.42 5.41 2.12
N ALA A 54 3.42 5.65 2.96
CA ALA A 54 3.69 6.99 3.46
C ALA A 54 4.41 7.88 2.44
N LYS A 55 5.28 7.31 1.63
CA LYS A 55 6.14 8.07 0.71
C LYS A 55 5.78 7.88 -0.76
N GLY A 56 4.85 6.97 -1.07
CA GLY A 56 4.54 6.64 -2.45
C GLY A 56 4.16 7.84 -3.30
N ASN A 57 3.29 8.70 -2.79
CA ASN A 57 2.87 9.88 -3.55
C ASN A 57 4.06 10.77 -3.92
N GLU A 58 5.00 10.96 -3.00
CA GLU A 58 6.17 11.78 -3.25
C GLU A 58 7.05 11.15 -4.33
N TRP A 59 7.26 9.83 -4.24
CA TRP A 59 8.05 9.12 -5.24
C TRP A 59 7.41 9.19 -6.62
N ALA A 60 6.09 8.97 -6.69
CA ALA A 60 5.38 9.01 -7.97
C ALA A 60 5.45 10.41 -8.60
N TRP A 61 5.34 11.44 -7.78
CA TRP A 61 5.45 12.81 -8.26
C TRP A 61 6.83 13.09 -8.85
N GLN A 62 7.88 12.65 -8.14
CA GLN A 62 9.24 12.89 -8.56
C GLN A 62 9.61 12.12 -9.83
N LYS A 63 9.09 10.91 -9.99
CA LYS A 63 9.47 10.04 -11.12
C LYS A 63 8.52 10.14 -12.30
N GLY A 64 7.30 10.59 -12.09
CA GLY A 64 6.32 10.68 -13.14
C GLY A 64 6.44 11.98 -13.94
N ASP A 65 5.77 12.01 -15.07
CA ASP A 65 5.75 13.15 -15.96
C ASP A 65 4.47 13.95 -15.83
N TYR A 66 4.00 14.13 -14.60
CA TYR A 66 2.75 14.82 -14.36
C TYR A 66 2.91 16.30 -14.60
N LYS A 67 1.99 16.86 -15.37
CA LYS A 67 2.04 18.28 -15.74
C LYS A 67 1.53 19.17 -14.63
N ASP A 68 0.58 18.66 -13.83
CA ASP A 68 0.02 19.45 -12.76
C ASP A 68 -0.42 18.55 -11.61
N VAL A 69 -0.69 19.18 -10.47
CA VAL A 69 -1.09 18.48 -9.26
C VAL A 69 -2.45 17.81 -9.42
N GLU A 70 -3.36 18.49 -10.14
CA GLU A 70 -4.72 17.98 -10.31
C GLU A 70 -4.72 16.63 -11.04
N THR A 71 -3.92 16.51 -12.12
CA THR A 71 -3.81 15.26 -12.86
C THR A 71 -3.21 14.17 -11.97
N PHE A 72 -2.15 14.50 -11.23
CA PHE A 72 -1.53 13.55 -10.33
C PHE A 72 -2.54 13.03 -9.31
N LEU A 73 -3.28 13.93 -8.68
CA LEU A 73 -4.24 13.53 -7.66
C LEU A 73 -5.36 12.66 -8.24
N ALA A 74 -5.77 12.94 -9.47
CA ALA A 74 -6.80 12.12 -10.12
C ALA A 74 -6.31 10.69 -10.33
N VAL A 75 -5.07 10.52 -10.77
CA VAL A 75 -4.49 9.19 -10.99
C VAL A 75 -4.34 8.46 -9.64
N GLN A 76 -3.78 9.14 -8.65
CA GLN A 76 -3.54 8.50 -7.36
C GLN A 76 -4.83 8.22 -6.60
N LYS A 77 -5.88 8.99 -6.86
CA LYS A 77 -7.18 8.72 -6.26
C LYS A 77 -7.68 7.33 -6.64
N THR A 78 -7.49 6.94 -7.89
CA THR A 78 -7.88 5.61 -8.36
C THR A 78 -7.08 4.53 -7.62
N TRP A 79 -5.76 4.71 -7.56
CA TRP A 79 -4.90 3.76 -6.84
C TRP A 79 -5.27 3.69 -5.37
N ASN A 80 -5.51 4.84 -4.77
CA ASN A 80 -5.83 4.91 -3.35
C ASN A 80 -7.15 4.22 -3.03
N ARG A 81 -8.16 4.42 -3.86
CA ARG A 81 -9.46 3.76 -3.69
C ARG A 81 -9.33 2.25 -3.83
N ALA A 82 -8.62 1.80 -4.85
CA ALA A 82 -8.40 0.36 -5.06
C ALA A 82 -7.64 -0.25 -3.89
N GLY A 83 -6.60 0.46 -3.42
CA GLY A 83 -5.81 -0.02 -2.29
C GLY A 83 -6.62 -0.10 -1.01
N LEU A 84 -7.42 0.93 -0.73
CA LEU A 84 -8.26 0.93 0.46
C LEU A 84 -9.28 -0.20 0.41
N PHE A 85 -9.92 -0.38 -0.74
CA PHE A 85 -10.88 -1.47 -0.93
C PHE A 85 -10.19 -2.82 -0.70
N SER A 86 -9.00 -3.00 -1.25
CA SER A 86 -8.24 -4.24 -1.08
C SER A 86 -7.87 -4.47 0.38
N PHE A 87 -7.50 -3.40 1.08
CA PHE A 87 -7.18 -3.51 2.50
C PHE A 87 -8.40 -3.95 3.30
N ILE A 88 -9.55 -3.33 3.06
CA ILE A 88 -10.78 -3.69 3.76
C ILE A 88 -11.15 -5.14 3.46
N LEU A 89 -11.06 -5.54 2.20
CA LEU A 89 -11.36 -6.92 1.81
C LEU A 89 -10.41 -7.90 2.49
N ALA A 90 -9.12 -7.60 2.49
CA ALA A 90 -8.13 -8.45 3.13
C ALA A 90 -8.39 -8.56 4.64
N ALA A 91 -8.74 -7.46 5.27
CA ALA A 91 -9.05 -7.46 6.71
C ALA A 91 -10.29 -8.31 6.99
N ALA A 92 -11.32 -8.21 6.15
CA ALA A 92 -12.52 -9.00 6.31
C ALA A 92 -12.23 -10.49 6.16
N VAL A 93 -11.43 -10.86 5.15
CA VAL A 93 -11.04 -12.26 4.94
C VAL A 93 -10.22 -12.76 6.13
N PHE A 94 -9.31 -11.94 6.63
CA PHE A 94 -8.49 -12.30 7.78
C PHE A 94 -9.35 -12.57 9.02
N VAL A 95 -10.34 -11.70 9.28
CA VAL A 95 -11.25 -11.90 10.39
C VAL A 95 -12.04 -13.20 10.22
N LEU A 96 -12.50 -13.47 8.99
CA LEU A 96 -13.22 -14.70 8.71
C LEU A 96 -12.35 -15.93 9.00
N TYR A 97 -11.08 -15.91 8.57
CA TYR A 97 -10.16 -17.00 8.88
C TYR A 97 -9.95 -17.16 10.37
N LEU A 98 -9.84 -16.08 11.13
CA LEU A 98 -9.70 -16.16 12.57
C LEU A 98 -10.93 -16.79 13.21
N VAL A 99 -12.13 -16.40 12.79
CA VAL A 99 -13.35 -16.96 13.31
C VAL A 99 -13.40 -18.47 13.06
N ILE A 100 -13.13 -18.88 11.82
CA ILE A 100 -13.12 -20.29 11.45
C ILE A 100 -12.08 -21.05 12.27
N PHE A 101 -10.88 -20.49 12.40
CA PHE A 101 -9.78 -21.11 13.15
C PHE A 101 -10.19 -21.35 14.59
N PHE A 102 -10.75 -20.34 15.26
CA PHE A 102 -11.14 -20.48 16.65
C PHE A 102 -12.32 -21.42 16.83
N LEU A 103 -13.24 -21.48 15.86
CA LEU A 103 -14.33 -22.46 15.93
C LEU A 103 -13.80 -23.89 15.80
N ILE A 104 -12.83 -24.11 14.91
CA ILE A 104 -12.24 -25.44 14.74
C ILE A 104 -11.46 -25.84 16.01
N VAL A 105 -10.63 -24.95 16.51
CA VAL A 105 -9.84 -25.22 17.71
C VAL A 105 -10.76 -25.49 18.89
N GLY A 106 -11.79 -24.68 19.07
CA GLY A 106 -12.75 -24.88 20.15
C GLY A 106 -13.45 -26.22 20.04
N SER A 107 -13.84 -26.61 18.83
CA SER A 107 -14.49 -27.91 18.62
C SER A 107 -13.56 -29.07 18.95
N VAL A 108 -12.30 -28.99 18.50
CA VAL A 108 -11.32 -30.04 18.79
C VAL A 108 -11.06 -30.15 20.29
N MET A 109 -10.86 -29.02 20.95
CA MET A 109 -10.60 -29.02 22.38
C MET A 109 -11.79 -29.58 23.18
N ASN A 110 -13.00 -29.27 22.74
CA ASN A 110 -14.20 -29.80 23.39
C ASN A 110 -14.27 -31.31 23.26
N GLN A 111 -13.84 -31.87 22.13
CA GLN A 111 -13.78 -33.31 21.95
C GLN A 111 -12.71 -33.95 22.82
N LEU A 112 -11.61 -33.25 23.06
CA LEU A 112 -10.51 -33.78 23.86
C LEU A 112 -10.83 -33.83 25.35
N ASP A 113 -11.85 -33.07 25.79
CA ASP A 113 -12.26 -33.07 27.18
C ASP A 113 -12.94 -34.39 27.63
N TYR A 114 -13.26 -35.25 26.67
CA TYR A 114 -13.77 -36.58 26.95
C TYR A 114 -12.67 -37.63 26.88
#